data_dd699275c8c840175587dff245a19eba
#
_entry.id   dd699275c8c840175587dff245a19eba
#
_cell.length_a   1.000
_cell.length_b   1.000
_cell.length_c   1.000
_cell.angle_alpha   90.00
_cell.angle_beta   90.00
_cell.angle_gamma   90.00
#
_symmetry.space_group_name_H-M   'P 1'
#
loop_
_entity.id
_entity.type
_entity.pdbx_description
1 polymer ?
#
loop_
_entity_poly.entity_id
_entity_poly.type
_entity_poly.pdbx_seq_one_letter_code
_entity_poly.pdbx_strand_id
1 'polypeptide(L)'
;MWQLFAFPLCPFSRKVRLALSEKGVAYEIRQEFPWDGSDLFYSLNPAARTPVLRNEEKNVTLADSQAICEFFEETVERSPLILGTAAGRAEIRRLVALFDESFFADVTHPLMHEKMKKRIVLREPPNGTALRTAMRLSGMLSVMALLA
;
A
#
# COMPACT_ATOMS: atom_id res chain seq x y z
N MET A 1 -17.90 -8.42 -9.90
CA MET A 1 -16.63 -7.71 -10.29
C MET A 1 -15.88 -7.23 -9.05
N TRP A 2 -14.53 -7.11 -9.10
CA TRP A 2 -13.74 -6.56 -7.99
C TRP A 2 -13.86 -5.04 -7.91
N GLN A 3 -14.00 -4.50 -6.70
CA GLN A 3 -14.01 -3.07 -6.38
C GLN A 3 -12.84 -2.76 -5.44
N LEU A 4 -11.94 -1.86 -5.87
CA LEU A 4 -10.78 -1.44 -5.09
C LEU A 4 -11.04 -0.06 -4.49
N PHE A 5 -11.26 -0.02 -3.19
CA PHE A 5 -11.34 1.22 -2.41
C PHE A 5 -9.92 1.71 -2.15
N ALA A 6 -9.56 2.80 -2.79
CA ALA A 6 -8.18 3.25 -2.89
C ALA A 6 -8.04 4.76 -2.77
N PHE A 7 -6.97 5.20 -2.11
CA PHE A 7 -6.54 6.59 -2.16
C PHE A 7 -5.41 6.74 -3.21
N PRO A 8 -5.52 7.70 -4.14
CA PRO A 8 -4.57 7.82 -5.26
C PRO A 8 -3.10 7.94 -4.88
N LEU A 9 -2.81 8.63 -3.75
CA LEU A 9 -1.44 8.83 -3.27
C LEU A 9 -1.00 7.79 -2.23
N CYS A 10 -1.84 6.81 -1.90
CA CYS A 10 -1.49 5.74 -0.97
C CYS A 10 -0.53 4.73 -1.63
N PRO A 11 0.68 4.51 -1.09
CA PRO A 11 1.64 3.57 -1.65
C PRO A 11 1.12 2.13 -1.61
N PHE A 12 0.38 1.77 -0.58
CA PHE A 12 -0.24 0.45 -0.44
C PHE A 12 -1.33 0.19 -1.49
N SER A 13 -2.16 1.21 -1.78
CA SER A 13 -3.12 1.14 -2.89
C SER A 13 -2.42 0.99 -4.23
N ARG A 14 -1.28 1.68 -4.42
CA ARG A 14 -0.47 1.55 -5.63
C ARG A 14 0.14 0.15 -5.76
N LYS A 15 0.66 -0.44 -4.67
CA LYS A 15 1.18 -1.81 -4.63
C LYS A 15 0.12 -2.80 -5.13
N VAL A 16 -1.10 -2.73 -4.57
CA VAL A 16 -2.21 -3.62 -4.97
C VAL A 16 -2.59 -3.42 -6.43
N ARG A 17 -2.69 -2.19 -6.91
CA ARG A 17 -3.00 -1.90 -8.32
C ARG A 17 -1.96 -2.53 -9.27
N LEU A 18 -0.68 -2.43 -8.94
CA LEU A 18 0.39 -3.06 -9.72
C LEU A 18 0.27 -4.59 -9.71
N ALA A 19 0.07 -5.19 -8.55
CA ALA A 19 -0.10 -6.64 -8.42
C ALA A 19 -1.31 -7.16 -9.22
N LEU A 20 -2.46 -6.49 -9.11
CA LEU A 20 -3.66 -6.85 -9.89
C LEU A 20 -3.43 -6.71 -11.41
N SER A 21 -2.72 -5.66 -11.82
CA SER A 21 -2.36 -5.44 -13.23
C SER A 21 -1.47 -6.55 -13.78
N GLU A 22 -0.40 -6.92 -13.05
CA GLU A 22 0.52 -8.01 -13.44
C GLU A 22 -0.21 -9.36 -13.55
N LYS A 23 -1.12 -9.62 -12.64
CA LYS A 23 -1.95 -10.83 -12.64
C LYS A 23 -3.12 -10.78 -13.63
N GLY A 24 -3.35 -9.66 -14.31
CA GLY A 24 -4.42 -9.48 -15.28
C GLY A 24 -5.82 -9.52 -14.65
N VAL A 25 -5.95 -9.14 -13.39
CA VAL A 25 -7.23 -9.10 -12.67
C VAL A 25 -7.91 -7.76 -12.92
N ALA A 26 -9.12 -7.80 -13.48
CA ALA A 26 -9.93 -6.60 -13.71
C ALA A 26 -10.61 -6.13 -12.43
N TYR A 27 -10.60 -4.81 -12.21
CA TYR A 27 -11.23 -4.17 -11.05
C TYR A 27 -11.71 -2.77 -11.38
N GLU A 28 -12.65 -2.27 -10.59
CA GLU A 28 -13.08 -0.87 -10.59
C GLU A 28 -12.47 -0.14 -9.40
N ILE A 29 -12.02 1.11 -9.61
CA ILE A 29 -11.54 1.95 -8.51
C ILE A 29 -12.70 2.71 -7.89
N ARG A 30 -12.82 2.59 -6.57
CA ARG A 30 -13.63 3.45 -5.70
C ARG A 30 -12.67 4.34 -4.92
N GLN A 31 -12.68 5.63 -5.24
CA GLN A 31 -11.78 6.57 -4.57
C GLN A 31 -12.27 6.84 -3.14
N GLU A 32 -11.38 6.65 -2.17
CA GLU A 32 -11.64 6.92 -0.76
C GLU A 32 -10.52 7.77 -0.16
N PHE A 33 -10.91 8.70 0.68
CA PHE A 33 -9.97 9.52 1.45
C PHE A 33 -9.98 9.02 2.89
N PRO A 34 -8.84 8.56 3.47
CA PRO A 34 -8.81 7.98 4.82
C PRO A 34 -9.30 8.92 5.94
N TRP A 35 -9.34 10.23 5.68
CA TRP A 35 -9.82 11.26 6.61
C TRP A 35 -11.27 11.72 6.34
N ASP A 36 -11.88 11.25 5.27
CA ASP A 36 -13.24 11.60 4.83
C ASP A 36 -13.77 10.46 3.94
N GLY A 37 -13.74 9.25 4.47
CA GLY A 37 -14.21 8.06 3.77
C GLY A 37 -15.72 7.89 3.84
N SER A 38 -16.28 7.12 2.91
CA SER A 38 -17.70 6.77 2.90
C SER A 38 -18.07 5.84 4.06
N ASP A 39 -19.35 5.85 4.47
CA ASP A 39 -19.87 4.91 5.49
C ASP A 39 -19.64 3.46 5.07
N LEU A 40 -19.79 3.17 3.79
CA LEU A 40 -19.48 1.85 3.23
C LEU A 40 -18.01 1.48 3.46
N PHE A 41 -17.08 2.37 3.15
CA PHE A 41 -15.65 2.13 3.37
C PHE A 41 -15.33 1.83 4.83
N TYR A 42 -15.88 2.61 5.76
CA TYR A 42 -15.68 2.37 7.19
C TYR A 42 -16.30 1.07 7.67
N SER A 43 -17.45 0.65 7.11
CA SER A 43 -18.06 -0.64 7.41
C SER A 43 -17.23 -1.83 6.91
N LEU A 44 -16.52 -1.67 5.78
CA LEU A 44 -15.65 -2.70 5.21
C LEU A 44 -14.31 -2.81 5.94
N ASN A 45 -13.80 -1.69 6.43
CA ASN A 45 -12.54 -1.64 7.18
C ASN A 45 -12.61 -0.59 8.30
N PRO A 46 -12.95 -1.00 9.53
CA PRO A 46 -13.01 -0.07 10.68
C PRO A 46 -11.68 0.62 11.00
N ALA A 47 -10.55 0.07 10.55
CA ALA A 47 -9.24 0.72 10.67
C ALA A 47 -9.07 1.96 9.76
N ALA A 48 -10.04 2.23 8.88
CA ALA A 48 -10.07 3.38 7.96
C ALA A 48 -8.81 3.49 7.09
N ARG A 49 -8.23 2.37 6.67
CA ARG A 49 -7.01 2.32 5.86
C ARG A 49 -7.30 1.78 4.47
N THR A 50 -6.77 2.46 3.47
CA THR A 50 -6.73 1.96 2.10
C THR A 50 -5.44 1.16 1.85
N PRO A 51 -5.48 0.12 0.98
CA PRO A 51 -6.62 -0.33 0.16
C PRO A 51 -7.57 -1.28 0.89
N VAL A 52 -8.81 -1.34 0.39
CA VAL A 52 -9.74 -2.45 0.63
C VAL A 52 -10.19 -2.99 -0.72
N LEU A 53 -10.26 -4.29 -0.88
CA LEU A 53 -10.74 -4.94 -2.09
C LEU A 53 -11.97 -5.77 -1.77
N ARG A 54 -13.05 -5.57 -2.53
CA ARG A 54 -14.33 -6.26 -2.34
C ARG A 54 -14.82 -6.91 -3.62
N ASN A 55 -15.38 -8.09 -3.50
CA ASN A 55 -16.19 -8.72 -4.54
C ASN A 55 -17.50 -9.20 -3.92
N GLU A 56 -18.60 -8.53 -4.22
CA GLU A 56 -19.92 -8.85 -3.67
C GLU A 56 -20.43 -10.21 -4.13
N GLU A 57 -20.24 -10.53 -5.41
CA GLU A 57 -20.71 -11.80 -6.00
C GLU A 57 -20.05 -13.02 -5.33
N LYS A 58 -18.79 -12.87 -4.94
CA LYS A 58 -18.00 -13.90 -4.26
C LYS A 58 -18.09 -13.82 -2.73
N ASN A 59 -18.76 -12.78 -2.21
CA ASN A 59 -18.80 -12.47 -0.77
C ASN A 59 -17.40 -12.40 -0.12
N VAL A 60 -16.45 -11.76 -0.82
CA VAL A 60 -15.06 -11.61 -0.36
C VAL A 60 -14.76 -10.13 -0.12
N THR A 61 -14.26 -9.81 1.06
CA THR A 61 -13.72 -8.50 1.41
C THR A 61 -12.34 -8.69 2.02
N LEU A 62 -11.36 -8.03 1.46
CA LEU A 62 -9.96 -8.10 1.89
C LEU A 62 -9.49 -6.69 2.26
N ALA A 63 -9.05 -6.51 3.48
CA ALA A 63 -8.37 -5.32 3.96
C ALA A 63 -6.89 -5.65 4.19
N ASP A 64 -6.02 -4.66 4.01
CA ASP A 64 -4.57 -4.75 3.99
C ASP A 64 -3.97 -5.16 2.64
N SER A 65 -2.93 -4.42 2.24
CA SER A 65 -2.30 -4.58 0.93
C SER A 65 -1.55 -5.90 0.78
N GLN A 66 -0.94 -6.39 1.86
CA GLN A 66 -0.21 -7.66 1.82
C GLN A 66 -1.18 -8.82 1.73
N ALA A 67 -2.26 -8.81 2.53
CA ALA A 67 -3.30 -9.83 2.47
C ALA A 67 -3.95 -9.91 1.08
N ILE A 68 -4.20 -8.77 0.44
CA ILE A 68 -4.71 -8.73 -0.94
C ILE A 68 -3.71 -9.34 -1.93
N CYS A 69 -2.44 -8.98 -1.84
CA CYS A 69 -1.41 -9.53 -2.74
C CYS A 69 -1.23 -11.04 -2.55
N GLU A 70 -1.16 -11.54 -1.31
CA GLU A 70 -1.05 -12.98 -1.02
C GLU A 70 -2.29 -13.75 -1.50
N PHE A 71 -3.50 -13.20 -1.31
CA PHE A 71 -4.72 -13.83 -1.83
C PHE A 71 -4.65 -14.06 -3.35
N PHE A 72 -4.18 -13.08 -4.12
CA PHE A 72 -4.04 -13.25 -5.56
C PHE A 72 -2.81 -14.07 -5.95
N GLU A 73 -1.79 -14.16 -5.11
CA GLU A 73 -0.68 -15.08 -5.31
C GLU A 73 -1.13 -16.53 -5.20
N GLU A 74 -2.05 -16.83 -4.29
CA GLU A 74 -2.61 -18.16 -4.07
C GLU A 74 -3.71 -18.55 -5.08
N THR A 75 -4.50 -17.57 -5.55
CA THR A 75 -5.71 -17.84 -6.35
C THR A 75 -5.55 -17.60 -7.85
N VAL A 76 -4.48 -16.92 -8.28
CA VAL A 76 -4.20 -16.63 -9.69
C VAL A 76 -2.79 -17.08 -10.03
N GLU A 77 -2.70 -18.19 -10.78
CA GLU A 77 -1.43 -18.79 -11.20
C GLU A 77 -0.65 -17.93 -12.19
N ARG A 78 -1.35 -17.10 -12.95
CA ARG A 78 -0.72 -16.20 -13.93
C ARG A 78 0.20 -15.20 -13.23
N SER A 79 1.40 -15.03 -13.81
CA SER A 79 2.39 -14.05 -13.37
C SER A 79 2.65 -14.12 -11.85
N PRO A 80 3.19 -15.23 -11.34
CA PRO A 80 3.50 -15.33 -9.92
C PRO A 80 4.55 -14.27 -9.55
N LEU A 81 4.31 -13.57 -8.44
CA LEU A 81 5.14 -12.47 -7.95
C LEU A 81 6.13 -12.93 -6.86
N ILE A 82 5.82 -14.06 -6.19
CA ILE A 82 6.63 -14.62 -5.11
C ILE A 82 7.21 -15.95 -5.57
N LEU A 83 8.29 -15.87 -6.34
CA LEU A 83 8.94 -17.03 -6.98
C LEU A 83 10.08 -17.62 -6.15
N GLY A 84 10.49 -18.84 -6.53
CA GLY A 84 11.70 -19.49 -6.06
C GLY A 84 11.49 -20.43 -4.88
N THR A 85 12.61 -20.75 -4.21
CA THR A 85 12.64 -21.65 -3.04
C THR A 85 11.94 -21.01 -1.83
N ALA A 86 11.70 -21.80 -0.80
CA ALA A 86 11.12 -21.28 0.46
C ALA A 86 11.95 -20.14 1.04
N ALA A 87 13.29 -20.23 0.99
CA ALA A 87 14.18 -19.17 1.43
C ALA A 87 14.09 -17.91 0.57
N GLY A 88 14.04 -18.05 -0.77
CA GLY A 88 13.85 -16.92 -1.68
C GLY A 88 12.51 -16.24 -1.49
N ARG A 89 11.44 -17.00 -1.30
CA ARG A 89 10.10 -16.46 -1.00
C ARG A 89 10.06 -15.73 0.35
N ALA A 90 10.77 -16.23 1.35
CA ALA A 90 10.91 -15.55 2.65
C ALA A 90 11.65 -14.22 2.50
N GLU A 91 12.71 -14.19 1.68
CA GLU A 91 13.46 -12.94 1.41
C GLU A 91 12.62 -11.89 0.68
N ILE A 92 11.81 -12.27 -0.31
CA ILE A 92 10.86 -11.36 -0.96
C ILE A 92 9.92 -10.74 0.09
N ARG A 93 9.35 -11.55 0.99
CA ARG A 93 8.45 -11.06 2.04
C ARG A 93 9.16 -10.17 3.06
N ARG A 94 10.43 -10.47 3.38
CA ARG A 94 11.26 -9.61 4.24
C ARG A 94 11.45 -8.22 3.62
N LEU A 95 11.73 -8.16 2.31
CA LEU A 95 11.85 -6.89 1.60
C LEU A 95 10.51 -6.13 1.55
N VAL A 96 9.40 -6.83 1.30
CA VAL A 96 8.07 -6.22 1.35
C VAL A 96 7.81 -5.60 2.72
N ALA A 97 8.07 -6.32 3.82
CA ALA A 97 7.91 -5.81 5.18
C ALA A 97 8.82 -4.60 5.46
N LEU A 98 10.07 -4.62 4.98
CA LEU A 98 10.97 -3.47 5.12
C LEU A 98 10.38 -2.20 4.48
N PHE A 99 9.80 -2.31 3.28
CA PHE A 99 9.21 -1.16 2.60
C PHE A 99 7.84 -0.78 3.16
N ASP A 100 7.01 -1.74 3.52
CA ASP A 100 5.66 -1.49 4.02
C ASP A 100 5.65 -0.95 5.47
N GLU A 101 6.65 -1.29 6.27
CA GLU A 101 6.75 -0.88 7.67
C GLU A 101 7.80 0.21 7.87
N SER A 102 9.09 -0.15 7.84
CA SER A 102 10.17 0.79 8.20
C SER A 102 10.28 1.95 7.22
N PHE A 103 10.34 1.67 5.91
CA PHE A 103 10.44 2.73 4.91
C PHE A 103 9.18 3.61 4.91
N PHE A 104 8.02 3.01 5.07
CA PHE A 104 6.78 3.78 5.17
C PHE A 104 6.78 4.68 6.40
N ALA A 105 7.11 4.17 7.58
CA ALA A 105 7.11 4.94 8.82
C ALA A 105 8.15 6.08 8.82
N ASP A 106 9.36 5.80 8.35
CA ASP A 106 10.48 6.72 8.47
C ASP A 106 10.61 7.70 7.30
N VAL A 107 10.06 7.33 6.13
CA VAL A 107 10.22 8.11 4.90
C VAL A 107 8.88 8.52 4.31
N THR A 108 8.05 7.55 3.91
CA THR A 108 6.86 7.84 3.11
C THR A 108 5.82 8.60 3.91
N HIS A 109 5.51 8.17 5.12
CA HIS A 109 4.51 8.81 5.98
C HIS A 109 4.89 10.27 6.33
N PRO A 110 6.11 10.59 6.80
CA PRO A 110 6.51 11.97 7.02
C PRO A 110 6.43 12.84 5.76
N LEU A 111 6.87 12.33 4.60
CA LEU A 111 6.78 13.07 3.34
C LEU A 111 5.32 13.34 2.94
N MET A 112 4.46 12.34 3.05
CA MET A 112 3.03 12.50 2.76
C MET A 112 2.36 13.46 3.75
N HIS A 113 2.68 13.37 5.03
CA HIS A 113 2.16 14.28 6.05
C HIS A 113 2.54 15.73 5.74
N GLU A 114 3.81 16.01 5.53
CA GLU A 114 4.32 17.36 5.31
C GLU A 114 3.89 17.95 3.96
N LYS A 115 4.02 17.17 2.87
CA LYS A 115 3.76 17.68 1.52
C LYS A 115 2.29 17.66 1.10
N MET A 116 1.50 16.74 1.66
CA MET A 116 0.13 16.54 1.26
C MET A 116 -0.86 16.91 2.38
N LYS A 117 -0.85 16.19 3.51
CA LYS A 117 -1.85 16.36 4.57
C LYS A 117 -1.84 17.78 5.13
N LYS A 118 -0.66 18.33 5.47
CA LYS A 118 -0.55 19.70 5.94
C LYS A 118 -1.08 20.72 4.94
N ARG A 119 -0.72 20.59 3.66
CA ARG A 119 -1.14 21.55 2.64
C ARG A 119 -2.60 21.45 2.26
N ILE A 120 -3.13 20.24 2.09
CA ILE A 120 -4.48 20.01 1.57
C ILE A 120 -5.53 20.04 2.68
N VAL A 121 -5.26 19.39 3.81
CA VAL A 121 -6.23 19.21 4.90
C VAL A 121 -6.05 20.26 5.99
N LEU A 122 -4.82 20.42 6.52
CA LEU A 122 -4.55 21.30 7.66
C LEU A 122 -4.33 22.76 7.27
N ARG A 123 -4.04 23.04 6.00
CA ARG A 123 -3.71 24.39 5.50
C ARG A 123 -2.47 25.01 6.17
N GLU A 124 -1.51 24.15 6.54
CA GLU A 124 -0.27 24.52 7.22
C GLU A 124 0.94 24.44 6.28
N PRO A 125 2.01 25.23 6.51
CA PRO A 125 3.25 25.09 5.78
C PRO A 125 4.00 23.78 6.17
N PRO A 126 4.76 23.18 5.25
CA PRO A 126 5.53 21.98 5.55
C PRO A 126 6.73 22.29 6.46
N ASN A 127 7.11 21.32 7.29
CA ASN A 127 8.32 21.37 8.11
C ASN A 127 9.54 20.92 7.29
N GLY A 128 10.42 21.86 6.94
CA GLY A 128 11.61 21.59 6.14
C GLY A 128 12.62 20.65 6.81
N THR A 129 12.70 20.62 8.15
CA THR A 129 13.58 19.67 8.86
C THR A 129 13.06 18.25 8.77
N ALA A 130 11.77 18.02 8.98
CA ALA A 130 11.14 16.72 8.81
C ALA A 130 11.34 16.17 7.38
N LEU A 131 11.16 17.04 6.36
CA LEU A 131 11.40 16.67 4.96
C LEU A 131 12.85 16.24 4.70
N ARG A 132 13.83 17.02 5.18
CA ARG A 132 15.26 16.68 5.02
C ARG A 132 15.63 15.37 5.71
N THR A 133 15.09 15.12 6.91
CA THR A 133 15.31 13.87 7.63
C THR A 133 14.76 12.67 6.86
N ALA A 134 13.53 12.73 6.39
CA ALA A 134 12.92 11.66 5.61
C ALA A 134 13.69 11.40 4.30
N MET A 135 14.13 12.44 3.59
CA MET A 135 14.92 12.30 2.37
C MET A 135 16.29 11.65 2.63
N ARG A 136 16.96 11.97 3.74
CA ARG A 136 18.22 11.33 4.12
C ARG A 136 18.02 9.84 4.43
N LEU A 137 16.98 9.50 5.19
CA LEU A 137 16.65 8.12 5.54
C LEU A 137 16.28 7.29 4.31
N SER A 138 15.64 7.88 3.29
CA SER A 138 15.31 7.17 2.07
C SER A 138 16.55 6.61 1.35
N GLY A 139 17.63 7.40 1.27
CA GLY A 139 18.90 6.93 0.70
C GLY A 139 19.52 5.78 1.50
N MET A 140 19.54 5.88 2.82
CA MET A 140 20.11 4.85 3.70
C MET A 140 19.34 3.53 3.61
N LEU A 141 18.01 3.56 3.73
CA LEU A 141 17.17 2.34 3.69
C LEU A 141 17.21 1.67 2.32
N SER A 142 17.26 2.44 1.22
CA SER A 142 17.39 1.88 -0.12
C SER A 142 18.72 1.16 -0.32
N VAL A 143 19.82 1.70 0.19
CA VAL A 143 21.14 1.04 0.12
C VAL A 143 21.15 -0.23 0.98
N MET A 144 20.60 -0.19 2.19
CA MET A 144 20.52 -1.39 3.05
C MET A 144 19.70 -2.52 2.43
N ALA A 145 18.61 -2.18 1.71
CA ALA A 145 17.80 -3.18 1.01
C ALA A 145 18.56 -3.88 -0.14
N LEU A 146 19.55 -3.20 -0.74
CA LEU A 146 20.35 -3.75 -1.84
C LEU A 146 21.56 -4.57 -1.36
N LEU A 147 22.01 -4.38 -0.12
CA LEU A 147 23.20 -5.05 0.43
C LEU A 147 22.87 -6.27 1.30
N ALA A 148 21.60 -6.56 1.54
CA ALA A 148 21.12 -7.69 2.33
C ALA A 148 20.70 -8.86 1.43
#